data_e0d97f8518e5cf962296c92d55ca6ebd
#
_entry.id   e0d97f8518e5cf962296c92d55ca6ebd
#
_cell.length_a   1.000
_cell.length_b   1.000
_cell.length_c   1.000
_cell.angle_alpha   90.00
_cell.angle_beta   90.00
_cell.angle_gamma   90.00
#
_symmetry.space_group_name_H-M   'P 1'
#
loop_
_entity.id
_entity.type
_entity.pdbx_description
1 polymer ?
#
loop_
_entity_poly.entity_id
_entity_poly.type
_entity_poly.pdbx_seq_one_letter_code
_entity_poly.pdbx_strand_id
1 'polypeptide(L)'
;ATLERFNELVKSADSTLLPKVEVTPDEVRASGLLKDEIKIHHPQTEEAFAEMTYLTEAAKDWKSKCQHWKAYRQHEDVEVRPALVVQVKNKKDDKLSETNLDECLRIIEAHAGISLRSGEVVHTFDTKESITVNGLEVRYLDPSRISESKDVKVIFFKDNLSTGWDCPRAETMMSFKVASGYTNIAQLLGRMVRTPLQKRIETDDTLNEVQLFLPNFDAVTVERVKRELE
;
A
#
# COMPACT_ATOMS: atom_id res chain seq x y z
N ALA A 1 -1.66 -14.84 21.53
CA ALA A 1 -2.68 -14.18 22.39
C ALA A 1 -4.10 -14.43 21.89
N THR A 2 -4.42 -14.26 20.59
CA THR A 2 -5.80 -14.41 20.08
C THR A 2 -6.22 -15.88 19.96
N LEU A 3 -5.33 -16.76 19.54
CA LEU A 3 -5.59 -18.19 19.37
C LEU A 3 -5.75 -18.91 20.73
N GLU A 4 -4.94 -18.53 21.71
CA GLU A 4 -5.02 -19.05 23.10
C GLU A 4 -6.35 -18.65 23.74
N ARG A 5 -6.77 -17.40 23.59
CA ARG A 5 -8.05 -16.90 24.11
C ARG A 5 -9.25 -17.58 23.45
N PHE A 6 -9.17 -17.86 22.15
CA PHE A 6 -10.18 -18.63 21.42
C PHE A 6 -10.24 -20.08 21.95
N ASN A 7 -9.10 -20.73 22.12
CA ASN A 7 -9.02 -22.09 22.64
C ASN A 7 -9.52 -22.20 24.10
N GLU A 8 -9.34 -21.17 24.92
CA GLU A 8 -9.89 -21.10 26.28
C GLU A 8 -11.42 -20.95 26.27
N LEU A 9 -11.96 -20.10 25.40
CA LEU A 9 -13.40 -19.91 25.23
C LEU A 9 -14.08 -21.21 24.74
N VAL A 10 -13.42 -21.91 23.83
CA VAL A 10 -13.91 -23.18 23.29
C VAL A 10 -13.91 -24.29 24.32
N LYS A 11 -12.91 -24.35 25.23
CA LYS A 11 -12.84 -25.32 26.32
C LYS A 11 -13.92 -25.09 27.40
N SER A 12 -14.45 -23.88 27.51
CA SER A 12 -15.48 -23.51 28.49
C SER A 12 -16.91 -23.72 27.97
N ALA A 13 -17.09 -23.99 26.67
CA ALA A 13 -18.41 -24.22 26.08
C ALA A 13 -18.66 -25.72 25.94
N ASP A 14 -19.76 -26.20 26.53
CA ASP A 14 -20.26 -27.58 26.45
C ASP A 14 -20.90 -27.85 25.07
N SER A 15 -20.14 -27.53 24.00
CA SER A 15 -20.61 -27.62 22.61
C SER A 15 -19.76 -28.60 21.81
N THR A 16 -20.42 -29.35 20.95
CA THR A 16 -19.73 -30.21 19.95
C THR A 16 -18.83 -29.37 19.08
N LEU A 17 -17.52 -29.46 19.33
CA LEU A 17 -16.52 -28.73 18.55
C LEU A 17 -16.53 -29.22 17.10
N LEU A 18 -16.68 -28.29 16.19
CA LEU A 18 -16.36 -28.56 14.79
C LEU A 18 -14.88 -28.91 14.67
N PRO A 19 -14.50 -29.84 13.77
CA PRO A 19 -13.09 -30.20 13.59
C PRO A 19 -12.26 -28.95 13.27
N LYS A 20 -11.12 -28.82 13.96
CA LYS A 20 -10.17 -27.74 13.71
C LYS A 20 -9.61 -27.87 12.30
N VAL A 21 -9.79 -26.87 11.48
CA VAL A 21 -9.14 -26.77 10.20
C VAL A 21 -7.90 -25.88 10.38
N GLU A 22 -6.74 -26.43 10.12
CA GLU A 22 -5.49 -25.67 10.05
C GLU A 22 -5.15 -25.44 8.59
N VAL A 23 -5.00 -24.16 8.21
CA VAL A 23 -4.52 -23.75 6.89
C VAL A 23 -3.06 -23.35 7.04
N THR A 24 -2.19 -24.01 6.31
CA THR A 24 -0.74 -23.74 6.33
C THR A 24 -0.40 -22.51 5.49
N PRO A 25 0.73 -21.84 5.74
CA PRO A 25 1.21 -20.74 4.90
C PRO A 25 1.36 -21.15 3.41
N ASP A 26 1.77 -22.38 3.14
CA ASP A 26 1.90 -22.89 1.78
C ASP A 26 0.56 -23.07 1.08
N GLU A 27 -0.47 -23.51 1.79
CA GLU A 27 -1.84 -23.57 1.26
C GLU A 27 -2.39 -22.17 0.97
N VAL A 28 -2.08 -21.18 1.82
CA VAL A 28 -2.45 -19.78 1.58
C VAL A 28 -1.75 -19.25 0.33
N ARG A 29 -0.46 -19.51 0.15
CA ARG A 29 0.28 -19.13 -1.07
C ARG A 29 -0.29 -19.83 -2.30
N ALA A 30 -0.50 -21.13 -2.24
CA ALA A 30 -1.07 -21.91 -3.33
C ALA A 30 -2.49 -21.48 -3.72
N SER A 31 -3.25 -20.89 -2.81
CA SER A 31 -4.59 -20.37 -3.10
C SER A 31 -4.59 -19.16 -4.05
N GLY A 32 -3.46 -18.46 -4.19
CA GLY A 32 -3.35 -17.24 -4.98
C GLY A 32 -4.06 -16.02 -4.37
N LEU A 33 -4.49 -16.11 -3.11
CA LEU A 33 -5.14 -14.98 -2.40
C LEU A 33 -4.15 -13.89 -2.01
N LEU A 34 -2.87 -14.25 -1.86
CA LEU A 34 -1.80 -13.32 -1.56
C LEU A 34 -0.84 -13.21 -2.74
N LYS A 35 -0.22 -12.06 -2.86
CA LYS A 35 0.86 -11.81 -3.82
C LYS A 35 2.10 -12.64 -3.45
N ASP A 36 2.86 -13.01 -4.47
CA ASP A 36 4.02 -13.90 -4.31
C ASP A 36 5.20 -13.20 -3.64
N GLU A 37 5.39 -11.89 -3.89
CA GLU A 37 6.59 -11.18 -3.50
C GLU A 37 6.31 -9.75 -3.02
N ILE A 38 7.08 -9.32 -2.00
CA ILE A 38 7.17 -7.94 -1.54
C ILE A 38 8.59 -7.46 -1.79
N LYS A 39 8.76 -6.49 -2.70
CA LYS A 39 10.04 -5.87 -3.00
C LYS A 39 10.19 -4.57 -2.21
N ILE A 40 11.23 -4.51 -1.36
CA ILE A 40 11.50 -3.35 -0.51
C ILE A 40 12.76 -2.65 -1.01
N HIS A 41 12.58 -1.41 -1.48
CA HIS A 41 13.65 -0.52 -1.92
C HIS A 41 14.03 0.43 -0.78
N HIS A 42 15.24 0.31 -0.29
CA HIS A 42 15.79 1.15 0.79
C HIS A 42 17.27 1.46 0.52
N PRO A 43 17.85 2.49 1.14
CA PRO A 43 19.27 2.80 0.99
C PRO A 43 20.14 1.63 1.44
N GLN A 44 21.15 1.29 0.63
CA GLN A 44 22.15 0.27 0.96
C GLN A 44 23.37 0.85 1.68
N THR A 45 23.55 2.17 1.61
CA THR A 45 24.64 2.93 2.23
C THR A 45 24.04 4.12 2.98
N GLU A 46 24.84 4.71 3.91
CA GLU A 46 24.43 5.92 4.66
C GLU A 46 24.38 7.19 3.78
N GLU A 47 24.77 7.12 2.52
CA GLU A 47 24.59 8.24 1.59
C GLU A 47 23.10 8.49 1.37
N ALA A 48 22.65 9.66 1.82
CA ALA A 48 21.27 10.11 1.69
C ALA A 48 20.90 10.25 0.21
N PHE A 49 20.28 9.24 -0.35
CA PHE A 49 19.54 9.40 -1.61
C PHE A 49 18.38 10.36 -1.37
N ALA A 50 18.22 11.32 -2.30
CA ALA A 50 17.12 12.26 -2.19
C ALA A 50 15.79 11.52 -2.15
N GLU A 51 14.95 11.75 -1.13
CA GLU A 51 13.63 11.14 -0.96
C GLU A 51 12.80 11.18 -2.27
N MET A 52 12.94 12.26 -3.04
CA MET A 52 12.25 12.45 -4.32
C MET A 52 12.73 11.51 -5.43
N THR A 53 13.95 10.97 -5.34
CA THR A 53 14.41 9.90 -6.25
C THR A 53 13.62 8.61 -6.04
N TYR A 54 13.37 8.24 -4.80
CA TYR A 54 12.51 7.09 -4.48
C TYR A 54 11.08 7.30 -4.94
N LEU A 55 10.53 8.50 -4.80
CA LEU A 55 9.20 8.82 -5.33
C LEU A 55 9.18 8.72 -6.86
N THR A 56 10.27 9.15 -7.53
CA THR A 56 10.41 8.99 -8.99
C THR A 56 10.34 7.52 -9.39
N GLU A 57 11.07 6.65 -8.72
CA GLU A 57 11.05 5.22 -8.99
C GLU A 57 9.67 4.59 -8.65
N ALA A 58 9.05 5.00 -7.56
CA ALA A 58 7.69 4.59 -7.22
C ALA A 58 6.66 5.00 -8.30
N ALA A 59 6.77 6.21 -8.84
CA ALA A 59 5.90 6.68 -9.93
C ALA A 59 6.10 5.88 -11.23
N LYS A 60 7.34 5.51 -11.55
CA LYS A 60 7.67 4.65 -12.70
C LYS A 60 7.13 3.23 -12.52
N ASP A 61 7.30 2.65 -11.33
CA ASP A 61 6.76 1.33 -11.00
C ASP A 61 5.23 1.33 -11.11
N TRP A 62 4.56 2.30 -10.49
CA TRP A 62 3.12 2.43 -10.61
C TRP A 62 2.65 2.56 -12.06
N LYS A 63 3.34 3.33 -12.91
CA LYS A 63 3.08 3.40 -14.36
C LYS A 63 3.21 2.03 -15.01
N SER A 64 4.26 1.30 -14.68
CA SER A 64 4.50 -0.06 -15.18
C SER A 64 3.34 -0.98 -14.79
N LYS A 65 2.93 -0.99 -13.53
CA LYS A 65 1.76 -1.75 -13.04
C LYS A 65 0.48 -1.39 -13.81
N CYS A 66 0.23 -0.11 -14.07
CA CYS A 66 -0.91 0.32 -14.89
C CYS A 66 -0.86 -0.26 -16.31
N GLN A 67 0.33 -0.35 -16.91
CA GLN A 67 0.51 -0.92 -18.25
C GLN A 67 0.28 -2.44 -18.25
N HIS A 68 0.83 -3.16 -17.27
CA HIS A 68 0.66 -4.60 -17.10
C HIS A 68 -0.81 -4.98 -16.88
N TRP A 69 -1.53 -4.27 -16.01
CA TRP A 69 -2.98 -4.50 -15.81
C TRP A 69 -3.81 -4.16 -17.05
N LYS A 70 -3.41 -3.13 -17.80
CA LYS A 70 -4.06 -2.81 -19.08
C LYS A 70 -3.84 -3.91 -20.14
N ALA A 71 -2.65 -4.50 -20.19
CA ALA A 71 -2.35 -5.64 -21.05
C ALA A 71 -3.13 -6.88 -20.61
N TYR A 72 -3.16 -7.16 -19.30
CA TYR A 72 -3.89 -8.30 -18.75
C TYR A 72 -5.41 -8.25 -19.06
N ARG A 73 -6.01 -7.07 -19.08
CA ARG A 73 -7.41 -6.89 -19.49
C ARG A 73 -7.74 -7.46 -20.88
N GLN A 74 -6.74 -7.59 -21.74
CA GLN A 74 -6.92 -8.20 -23.06
C GLN A 74 -7.06 -9.73 -23.01
N HIS A 75 -6.59 -10.35 -21.92
CA HIS A 75 -6.70 -11.79 -21.69
C HIS A 75 -7.97 -12.15 -20.92
N GLU A 76 -8.35 -11.31 -19.98
CA GLU A 76 -9.58 -11.49 -19.20
C GLU A 76 -10.36 -10.17 -19.19
N ASP A 77 -11.67 -10.22 -19.33
CA ASP A 77 -12.54 -9.03 -19.29
C ASP A 77 -12.71 -8.51 -17.86
N VAL A 78 -11.57 -8.17 -17.23
CA VAL A 78 -11.51 -7.62 -15.88
C VAL A 78 -10.70 -6.34 -15.89
N GLU A 79 -11.11 -5.34 -15.13
CA GLU A 79 -10.41 -4.07 -15.01
C GLU A 79 -9.90 -3.87 -13.59
N VAL A 80 -8.57 -3.90 -13.43
CA VAL A 80 -7.88 -3.47 -12.21
C VAL A 80 -7.15 -2.16 -12.51
N ARG A 81 -7.39 -1.15 -11.70
CA ARG A 81 -6.72 0.16 -11.77
C ARG A 81 -5.80 0.30 -10.57
N PRO A 82 -4.48 0.09 -10.73
CA PRO A 82 -3.53 0.22 -9.63
C PRO A 82 -3.58 1.60 -8.97
N ALA A 83 -3.35 1.63 -7.67
CA ALA A 83 -3.22 2.87 -6.91
C ALA A 83 -1.82 3.00 -6.34
N LEU A 84 -1.26 4.22 -6.43
CA LEU A 84 -0.04 4.62 -5.75
C LEU A 84 -0.40 5.18 -4.37
N VAL A 85 0.19 4.62 -3.32
CA VAL A 85 -0.02 5.07 -1.94
C VAL A 85 1.22 5.81 -1.46
N VAL A 86 1.06 7.04 -1.00
CA VAL A 86 2.16 7.91 -0.58
C VAL A 86 1.98 8.31 0.87
N GLN A 87 2.82 7.76 1.75
CA GLN A 87 2.87 8.14 3.14
C GLN A 87 3.74 9.38 3.34
N VAL A 88 3.13 10.45 3.81
CA VAL A 88 3.79 11.74 4.03
C VAL A 88 4.12 11.96 5.51
N LYS A 89 5.12 12.80 5.77
CA LYS A 89 5.52 13.21 7.12
C LYS A 89 4.36 13.94 7.82
N ASN A 90 4.38 13.93 9.13
CA ASN A 90 3.38 14.65 9.92
C ASN A 90 3.49 16.15 9.69
N LYS A 91 2.53 16.89 10.19
CA LYS A 91 2.53 18.34 10.14
C LYS A 91 3.66 18.88 11.04
N LYS A 92 4.25 19.97 10.61
CA LYS A 92 5.12 20.81 11.41
C LYS A 92 4.65 22.23 11.26
N ASP A 93 4.50 22.91 12.36
CA ASP A 93 3.95 24.28 12.43
C ASP A 93 2.57 24.37 11.74
N ASP A 94 2.33 25.38 10.92
CA ASP A 94 1.05 25.60 10.23
C ASP A 94 0.90 24.84 8.92
N LYS A 95 1.89 24.03 8.51
CA LYS A 95 1.83 23.25 7.28
C LYS A 95 1.05 21.95 7.49
N LEU A 96 0.34 21.51 6.48
CA LEU A 96 -0.39 20.22 6.48
C LEU A 96 0.56 19.02 6.66
N SER A 97 1.77 19.09 6.09
CA SER A 97 2.81 18.08 6.15
C SER A 97 4.18 18.75 5.99
N GLU A 98 5.23 18.14 6.52
CA GLU A 98 6.62 18.51 6.19
C GLU A 98 6.99 18.10 4.75
N THR A 99 6.31 17.10 4.19
CA THR A 99 6.49 16.68 2.80
C THR A 99 5.84 17.70 1.87
N ASN A 100 6.56 18.13 0.85
CA ASN A 100 6.04 19.05 -0.17
C ASN A 100 5.12 18.30 -1.13
N LEU A 101 3.80 18.40 -0.90
CA LEU A 101 2.78 17.71 -1.69
C LEU A 101 2.73 18.19 -3.15
N ASP A 102 2.96 19.48 -3.40
CA ASP A 102 2.98 20.03 -4.76
C ASP A 102 4.10 19.43 -5.59
N GLU A 103 5.28 19.29 -4.99
CA GLU A 103 6.42 18.64 -5.62
C GLU A 103 6.18 17.15 -5.83
N CYS A 104 5.60 16.46 -4.84
CA CYS A 104 5.23 15.05 -4.98
C CYS A 104 4.30 14.85 -6.17
N LEU A 105 3.26 15.65 -6.29
CA LEU A 105 2.28 15.51 -7.38
C LEU A 105 2.93 15.76 -8.74
N ARG A 106 3.79 16.82 -8.87
CA ARG A 106 4.54 17.10 -10.10
C ARG A 106 5.45 15.94 -10.52
N ILE A 107 6.17 15.34 -9.57
CA ILE A 107 7.04 14.19 -9.84
C ILE A 107 6.22 12.99 -10.31
N ILE A 108 5.11 12.68 -9.63
CA ILE A 108 4.24 11.57 -9.99
C ILE A 108 3.71 11.77 -11.42
N GLU A 109 3.14 12.94 -11.74
CA GLU A 109 2.63 13.23 -13.07
C GLU A 109 3.71 13.13 -14.16
N ALA A 110 4.87 13.73 -13.92
CA ALA A 110 5.97 13.75 -14.88
C ALA A 110 6.48 12.34 -15.20
N HIS A 111 6.69 11.50 -14.18
CA HIS A 111 7.28 10.18 -14.37
C HIS A 111 6.27 9.09 -14.72
N ALA A 112 5.02 9.22 -14.29
CA ALA A 112 3.92 8.39 -14.80
C ALA A 112 3.51 8.80 -16.23
N GLY A 113 3.82 10.03 -16.65
CA GLY A 113 3.47 10.55 -17.98
C GLY A 113 1.96 10.77 -18.14
N ILE A 114 1.30 11.24 -17.09
CA ILE A 114 -0.15 11.51 -17.05
C ILE A 114 -0.41 12.85 -16.39
N SER A 115 -1.57 13.43 -16.67
CA SER A 115 -2.13 14.53 -15.89
C SER A 115 -3.25 14.02 -15.02
N LEU A 116 -3.13 14.23 -13.73
CA LEU A 116 -4.13 13.81 -12.72
C LEU A 116 -5.25 14.85 -12.65
N ARG A 117 -6.47 14.38 -12.39
CA ARG A 117 -7.69 15.20 -12.32
C ARG A 117 -8.27 15.21 -10.92
N SER A 118 -9.13 16.18 -10.62
CA SER A 118 -9.93 16.18 -9.40
C SER A 118 -10.69 14.86 -9.26
N GLY A 119 -10.63 14.26 -8.06
CA GLY A 119 -11.19 12.94 -7.77
C GLY A 119 -10.26 11.76 -8.00
N GLU A 120 -9.20 11.89 -8.81
CA GLU A 120 -8.19 10.84 -9.02
C GLU A 120 -7.10 10.85 -7.94
N VAL A 121 -6.93 11.98 -7.25
CA VAL A 121 -6.04 12.17 -6.11
C VAL A 121 -6.87 12.43 -4.87
N VAL A 122 -6.58 11.72 -3.80
CA VAL A 122 -7.28 11.88 -2.52
C VAL A 122 -6.30 11.90 -1.36
N HIS A 123 -6.75 12.38 -0.22
CA HIS A 123 -6.02 12.24 1.04
C HIS A 123 -6.91 11.67 2.15
N THR A 124 -6.27 11.13 3.17
CA THR A 124 -6.93 10.58 4.36
C THR A 124 -6.54 11.34 5.62
N PHE A 125 -6.16 12.62 5.52
CA PHE A 125 -5.69 13.43 6.65
C PHE A 125 -6.79 13.73 7.66
N ASP A 126 -6.42 14.02 8.88
CA ASP A 126 -7.37 14.29 9.98
C ASP A 126 -8.26 15.53 9.74
N THR A 127 -7.79 16.48 8.92
CA THR A 127 -8.57 17.69 8.58
C THR A 127 -9.92 17.38 7.94
N LYS A 128 -10.04 16.27 7.19
CA LYS A 128 -11.26 15.87 6.45
C LYS A 128 -11.81 16.92 5.46
N GLU A 129 -11.10 18.01 5.26
CA GLU A 129 -11.44 19.06 4.29
C GLU A 129 -10.68 18.84 3.00
N SER A 130 -11.23 19.28 1.86
CA SER A 130 -10.48 19.33 0.61
C SER A 130 -9.28 20.25 0.75
N ILE A 131 -8.16 19.86 0.16
CA ILE A 131 -6.93 20.67 0.09
C ILE A 131 -6.58 20.93 -1.38
N THR A 132 -5.79 21.97 -1.61
CA THR A 132 -5.26 22.25 -2.95
C THR A 132 -3.80 21.81 -3.00
N VAL A 133 -3.46 20.97 -3.98
CA VAL A 133 -2.09 20.50 -4.24
C VAL A 133 -1.77 20.75 -5.70
N ASN A 134 -0.73 21.54 -5.99
CA ASN A 134 -0.31 21.91 -7.35
C ASN A 134 -1.49 22.42 -8.22
N GLY A 135 -2.41 23.20 -7.62
CA GLY A 135 -3.60 23.71 -8.30
C GLY A 135 -4.75 22.70 -8.46
N LEU A 136 -4.56 21.45 -8.05
CA LEU A 136 -5.58 20.41 -8.10
C LEU A 136 -6.33 20.34 -6.76
N GLU A 137 -7.65 20.28 -6.80
CA GLU A 137 -8.45 19.95 -5.62
C GLU A 137 -8.29 18.46 -5.27
N VAL A 138 -7.75 18.20 -4.09
CA VAL A 138 -7.56 16.87 -3.51
C VAL A 138 -8.52 16.71 -2.34
N ARG A 139 -9.57 15.91 -2.55
CA ARG A 139 -10.61 15.70 -1.55
C ARG A 139 -10.19 14.70 -0.48
N TYR A 140 -10.78 14.83 0.70
CA TYR A 140 -10.72 13.78 1.72
C TYR A 140 -11.51 12.54 1.25
N LEU A 141 -10.95 11.37 1.51
CA LEU A 141 -11.64 10.11 1.35
C LEU A 141 -11.42 9.25 2.59
N ASP A 142 -12.52 8.74 3.15
CA ASP A 142 -12.44 7.81 4.28
C ASP A 142 -11.67 6.54 3.86
N PRO A 143 -10.71 6.06 4.67
CA PRO A 143 -9.93 4.87 4.37
C PRO A 143 -10.77 3.65 3.97
N SER A 144 -11.92 3.43 4.60
CA SER A 144 -12.81 2.29 4.32
C SER A 144 -13.42 2.32 2.92
N ARG A 145 -13.48 3.49 2.27
CA ARG A 145 -14.08 3.69 0.95
C ARG A 145 -13.07 3.65 -0.21
N ILE A 146 -11.78 3.55 0.08
CA ILE A 146 -10.71 3.60 -0.94
C ILE A 146 -10.83 2.42 -1.92
N SER A 147 -11.11 1.23 -1.42
CA SER A 147 -11.20 0.04 -2.28
C SER A 147 -12.34 0.12 -3.29
N GLU A 148 -13.46 0.73 -2.91
CA GLU A 148 -14.63 0.93 -3.78
C GLU A 148 -14.43 2.07 -4.80
N SER A 149 -13.55 3.01 -4.49
CA SER A 149 -13.31 4.21 -5.30
C SER A 149 -12.33 3.91 -6.44
N LYS A 150 -12.76 3.18 -7.46
CA LYS A 150 -11.92 2.68 -8.57
C LYS A 150 -11.20 3.79 -9.37
N ASP A 151 -11.72 5.01 -9.38
CA ASP A 151 -11.11 6.14 -10.11
C ASP A 151 -9.96 6.79 -9.34
N VAL A 152 -9.82 6.53 -8.05
CA VAL A 152 -8.71 7.03 -7.25
C VAL A 152 -7.41 6.33 -7.68
N LYS A 153 -6.42 7.14 -8.06
CA LYS A 153 -5.12 6.72 -8.57
C LYS A 153 -3.98 6.96 -7.57
N VAL A 154 -4.03 8.08 -6.84
CA VAL A 154 -3.00 8.47 -5.87
C VAL A 154 -3.66 8.79 -4.53
N ILE A 155 -3.08 8.24 -3.45
CA ILE A 155 -3.60 8.40 -2.09
C ILE A 155 -2.49 8.96 -1.21
N PHE A 156 -2.67 10.18 -0.69
CA PHE A 156 -1.80 10.76 0.32
C PHE A 156 -2.34 10.43 1.72
N PHE A 157 -1.51 9.89 2.59
CA PHE A 157 -1.89 9.55 3.96
C PHE A 157 -0.74 9.82 4.96
N LYS A 158 -1.04 9.81 6.26
CA LYS A 158 -0.06 9.93 7.34
C LYS A 158 0.06 8.63 8.13
N ASP A 159 -0.84 8.41 9.09
CA ASP A 159 -0.84 7.24 9.98
C ASP A 159 -2.13 6.42 9.91
N ASN A 160 -3.18 6.98 9.35
CA ASN A 160 -4.55 6.49 9.50
C ASN A 160 -4.98 5.37 8.52
N LEU A 161 -4.09 4.84 7.69
CA LEU A 161 -4.37 3.64 6.91
C LEU A 161 -4.13 2.32 7.68
N SER A 162 -3.70 2.39 8.95
CA SER A 162 -3.44 1.19 9.76
C SER A 162 -4.70 0.42 10.15
N THR A 163 -5.88 1.07 10.17
CA THR A 163 -7.15 0.46 10.55
C THR A 163 -8.24 0.74 9.51
N GLY A 164 -9.10 -0.26 9.26
CA GLY A 164 -10.28 -0.10 8.39
C GLY A 164 -10.01 -0.01 6.88
N TRP A 165 -8.76 -0.02 6.44
CA TRP A 165 -8.39 0.03 5.04
C TRP A 165 -8.12 -1.36 4.48
N ASP A 166 -8.60 -1.64 3.29
CA ASP A 166 -8.29 -2.83 2.49
C ASP A 166 -8.29 -2.40 1.02
N CYS A 167 -7.14 -2.48 0.36
CA CYS A 167 -7.02 -2.03 -1.02
C CYS A 167 -6.02 -2.89 -1.81
N PRO A 168 -6.42 -4.09 -2.26
CA PRO A 168 -5.56 -5.02 -2.99
C PRO A 168 -4.92 -4.42 -4.26
N ARG A 169 -5.55 -3.40 -4.85
CA ARG A 169 -5.01 -2.68 -6.01
C ARG A 169 -3.95 -1.62 -5.67
N ALA A 170 -3.65 -1.39 -4.39
CA ALA A 170 -2.53 -0.58 -3.95
C ALA A 170 -1.25 -1.43 -3.98
N GLU A 171 -0.59 -1.48 -5.12
CA GLU A 171 0.55 -2.37 -5.40
C GLU A 171 1.89 -1.66 -5.29
N THR A 172 1.89 -0.33 -5.25
CA THR A 172 3.08 0.51 -5.10
C THR A 172 2.88 1.47 -3.93
N MET A 173 3.83 1.50 -3.00
CA MET A 173 3.84 2.41 -1.86
C MET A 173 5.17 3.14 -1.75
N MET A 174 5.10 4.44 -1.46
CA MET A 174 6.23 5.28 -1.07
C MET A 174 6.00 5.82 0.35
N SER A 175 7.02 5.76 1.23
CA SER A 175 6.95 6.36 2.56
C SER A 175 8.07 7.38 2.78
N PHE A 176 7.69 8.62 3.08
CA PHE A 176 8.60 9.68 3.53
C PHE A 176 8.90 9.62 5.03
N LYS A 177 8.21 8.76 5.77
CA LYS A 177 8.42 8.65 7.22
C LYS A 177 9.72 7.97 7.56
N VAL A 178 10.26 8.33 8.71
CA VAL A 178 11.47 7.73 9.29
C VAL A 178 11.10 6.41 9.99
N ALA A 179 12.07 5.52 10.12
CA ALA A 179 11.99 4.13 10.58
C ALA A 179 11.27 3.83 11.90
N SER A 180 10.82 4.83 12.68
CA SER A 180 10.14 4.61 13.97
C SER A 180 8.77 3.93 13.89
N GLY A 181 8.30 3.62 12.70
CA GLY A 181 6.96 3.09 12.44
C GLY A 181 6.91 1.74 11.70
N TYR A 182 7.91 0.85 11.88
CA TYR A 182 7.97 -0.44 11.16
C TYR A 182 6.69 -1.29 11.34
N THR A 183 6.10 -1.32 12.52
CA THR A 183 4.85 -2.04 12.80
C THR A 183 3.69 -1.51 11.92
N ASN A 184 3.62 -0.19 11.73
CA ASN A 184 2.60 0.41 10.86
C ASN A 184 2.81 0.02 9.39
N ILE A 185 4.05 -0.05 8.94
CA ILE A 185 4.39 -0.51 7.58
C ILE A 185 4.01 -1.97 7.39
N ALA A 186 4.35 -2.85 8.33
CA ALA A 186 3.98 -4.26 8.27
C ALA A 186 2.45 -4.46 8.24
N GLN A 187 1.70 -3.69 9.04
CA GLN A 187 0.23 -3.73 9.02
C GLN A 187 -0.37 -3.24 7.70
N LEU A 188 0.21 -2.20 7.09
CA LEU A 188 -0.21 -1.71 5.78
C LEU A 188 0.07 -2.75 4.70
N LEU A 189 1.25 -3.35 4.72
CA LEU A 189 1.63 -4.41 3.79
C LEU A 189 0.70 -5.60 3.86
N GLY A 190 0.36 -6.08 5.05
CA GLY A 190 -0.59 -7.18 5.22
C GLY A 190 -1.95 -6.95 4.54
N ARG A 191 -2.26 -5.69 4.15
CA ARG A 191 -3.48 -5.34 3.38
C ARG A 191 -3.21 -5.13 1.90
N MET A 192 -1.98 -4.79 1.52
CA MET A 192 -1.56 -4.60 0.13
C MET A 192 -1.20 -5.93 -0.54
N VAL A 193 -0.78 -6.94 0.24
CA VAL A 193 -0.37 -8.25 -0.28
C VAL A 193 -1.51 -9.12 -0.80
N ARG A 194 -2.76 -8.70 -0.64
CA ARG A 194 -3.90 -9.41 -1.23
C ARG A 194 -3.93 -9.20 -2.73
N THR A 195 -4.33 -10.24 -3.47
CA THR A 195 -4.50 -10.14 -4.92
C THR A 195 -5.82 -9.47 -5.28
N PRO A 196 -5.84 -8.50 -6.22
CA PRO A 196 -7.05 -7.79 -6.60
C PRO A 196 -8.17 -8.69 -7.13
N LEU A 197 -7.82 -9.81 -7.77
CA LEU A 197 -8.77 -10.75 -8.37
C LEU A 197 -8.95 -12.02 -7.53
N GLN A 198 -8.42 -12.07 -6.32
CA GLN A 198 -8.48 -13.23 -5.43
C GLN A 198 -7.89 -14.52 -6.08
N LYS A 199 -6.93 -14.33 -6.98
CA LYS A 199 -6.20 -15.41 -7.64
C LYS A 199 -4.82 -14.92 -8.06
N ARG A 200 -3.87 -15.85 -8.24
CA ARG A 200 -2.57 -15.59 -8.84
C ARG A 200 -2.74 -15.30 -10.34
N ILE A 201 -1.95 -14.37 -10.86
CA ILE A 201 -1.88 -14.06 -12.29
C ILE A 201 -0.75 -14.90 -12.91
N GLU A 202 -1.12 -15.92 -13.68
CA GLU A 202 -0.15 -16.86 -14.25
C GLU A 202 0.60 -16.31 -15.46
N THR A 203 0.04 -15.31 -16.13
CA THR A 203 0.59 -14.78 -17.39
C THR A 203 1.56 -13.62 -17.19
N ASP A 204 1.64 -13.07 -15.97
CA ASP A 204 2.45 -11.88 -15.67
C ASP A 204 2.83 -11.84 -14.18
N ASP A 205 4.03 -12.29 -13.86
CA ASP A 205 4.52 -12.35 -12.48
C ASP A 205 4.62 -10.97 -11.82
N THR A 206 4.82 -9.89 -12.59
CA THR A 206 4.84 -8.52 -12.08
C THR A 206 3.53 -8.12 -11.39
N LEU A 207 2.41 -8.72 -11.77
CA LEU A 207 1.11 -8.45 -11.16
C LEU A 207 0.91 -9.19 -9.82
N ASN A 208 1.82 -10.09 -9.47
CA ASN A 208 1.83 -10.80 -8.19
C ASN A 208 2.83 -10.20 -7.18
N GLU A 209 3.27 -8.97 -7.39
CA GLU A 209 4.26 -8.30 -6.55
C GLU A 209 3.71 -7.01 -5.93
N VAL A 210 4.22 -6.68 -4.74
CA VAL A 210 4.07 -5.35 -4.11
C VAL A 210 5.42 -4.68 -4.05
N GLN A 211 5.48 -3.39 -4.38
CA GLN A 211 6.70 -2.58 -4.35
C GLN A 211 6.62 -1.53 -3.25
N LEU A 212 7.63 -1.50 -2.38
CA LEU A 212 7.78 -0.50 -1.31
C LEU A 212 9.04 0.31 -1.51
N PHE A 213 8.91 1.62 -1.41
CA PHE A 213 10.00 2.58 -1.50
C PHE A 213 10.16 3.29 -0.16
N LEU A 214 11.24 2.99 0.57
CA LEU A 214 11.49 3.37 1.96
C LEU A 214 12.84 4.12 2.11
N PRO A 215 12.99 5.35 1.60
CA PRO A 215 14.27 6.08 1.61
C PRO A 215 14.84 6.37 3.01
N ASN A 216 13.99 6.38 4.03
CA ASN A 216 14.36 6.72 5.41
C ASN A 216 14.43 5.49 6.34
N PHE A 217 14.53 4.29 5.77
CA PHE A 217 14.63 3.03 6.50
C PHE A 217 16.03 2.44 6.34
N ASP A 218 16.65 2.06 7.46
CA ASP A 218 17.89 1.31 7.46
C ASP A 218 17.66 -0.20 7.25
N ALA A 219 18.73 -0.93 6.94
CA ALA A 219 18.68 -2.36 6.70
C ALA A 219 18.13 -3.15 7.91
N VAL A 220 18.42 -2.73 9.14
CA VAL A 220 17.96 -3.40 10.36
C VAL A 220 16.43 -3.28 10.49
N THR A 221 15.91 -2.09 10.21
CA THR A 221 14.47 -1.84 10.25
C THR A 221 13.73 -2.59 9.14
N VAL A 222 14.32 -2.68 7.94
CA VAL A 222 13.76 -3.46 6.83
C VAL A 222 13.69 -4.95 7.19
N GLU A 223 14.74 -5.51 7.80
CA GLU A 223 14.72 -6.90 8.27
C GLU A 223 13.66 -7.15 9.36
N ARG A 224 13.35 -6.17 10.20
CA ARG A 224 12.22 -6.27 11.16
C ARG A 224 10.88 -6.29 10.43
N VAL A 225 10.70 -5.43 9.42
CA VAL A 225 9.48 -5.43 8.59
C VAL A 225 9.28 -6.79 7.93
N LYS A 226 10.32 -7.39 7.36
CA LYS A 226 10.24 -8.72 6.75
C LYS A 226 9.79 -9.79 7.74
N ARG A 227 10.40 -9.85 8.94
CA ARG A 227 10.05 -10.82 9.99
C ARG A 227 8.61 -10.71 10.50
N GLU A 228 8.02 -9.53 10.47
CA GLU A 228 6.62 -9.33 10.87
C GLU A 228 5.64 -9.82 9.78
N LEU A 229 6.13 -10.05 8.57
CA LEU A 229 5.33 -10.50 7.42
C LEU A 229 5.43 -12.01 7.18
N GLU A 230 6.45 -12.67 7.75
CA GLU A 230 6.62 -14.13 7.76
C GLU A 230 5.78 -14.77 8.88
#